data_9d05258c04013a30421d43a60a1bab0a
#
_entry.id   9d05258c04013a30421d43a60a1bab0a
#
_cell.length_a   1.000
_cell.length_b   1.000
_cell.length_c   1.000
_cell.angle_alpha   90.00
_cell.angle_beta   90.00
_cell.angle_gamma   90.00
#
_symmetry.space_group_name_H-M   'P 1'
#
loop_
_entity.id
_entity.type
_entity.pdbx_description
1 polymer ?
#
loop_
_entity_poly.entity_id
_entity_poly.type
_entity_poly.pdbx_seq_one_letter_code
_entity_poly.pdbx_strand_id
1 'polypeptide(L)'
;CSSDLKHKNIVLIGQDLAFAPDGKSHATGHAFAQADEYLYVKAYGGEGEVRTTYVWDKFRNQFEADIEQSSKKDVTTYNCTQGGARIEGSIEKPFLETMQELCKDKKQKNLPNIAPIKEKRANKDMLKAYKVLVKKLSFENEAKRIIEETFLEVVPKIDEISKLRDEGKLSEKHFHKLVKISNRIDKAK
;
A
#
# COMPACT_ATOMS: atom_id res chain seq x y z
N CYS A 1 -4.45 5.51 -10.09
CA CYS A 1 -5.81 6.12 -10.06
C CYS A 1 -5.85 7.49 -10.75
N SER A 2 -5.02 8.47 -10.36
CA SER A 2 -5.10 9.83 -10.93
C SER A 2 -4.78 9.87 -12.43
N SER A 3 -3.81 9.09 -12.90
CA SER A 3 -3.49 8.94 -14.32
C SER A 3 -4.61 8.25 -15.11
N ASP A 4 -5.31 7.29 -14.49
CA ASP A 4 -6.43 6.58 -15.11
C ASP A 4 -7.65 7.48 -15.30
N LEU A 5 -7.81 8.50 -14.45
CA LEU A 5 -8.81 9.56 -14.56
C LEU A 5 -8.45 10.63 -15.61
N LYS A 6 -7.35 10.44 -16.36
CA LYS A 6 -6.86 11.35 -17.40
C LYS A 6 -6.53 12.76 -16.93
N HIS A 7 -6.11 12.90 -15.67
CA HIS A 7 -5.56 14.16 -15.16
C HIS A 7 -4.17 14.40 -15.74
N LYS A 8 -3.89 15.62 -16.18
CA LYS A 8 -2.57 16.02 -16.70
C LYS A 8 -1.58 16.42 -15.61
N ASN A 9 -2.08 16.81 -14.45
CA ASN A 9 -1.26 17.23 -13.32
C ASN A 9 -1.63 16.40 -12.10
N ILE A 10 -0.64 15.86 -11.43
CA ILE A 10 -0.76 15.13 -10.16
C ILE A 10 0.05 15.90 -9.13
N VAL A 11 -0.54 16.19 -7.98
CA VAL A 11 0.11 16.93 -6.89
C VAL A 11 0.17 16.02 -5.66
N LEU A 12 1.38 15.67 -5.24
CA LEU A 12 1.64 14.90 -4.03
C LEU A 12 1.79 15.85 -2.85
N ILE A 13 1.07 15.59 -1.76
CA ILE A 13 1.10 16.35 -0.52
C ILE A 13 1.17 15.37 0.64
N GLY A 14 2.11 15.60 1.58
CA GLY A 14 2.25 14.75 2.76
C GLY A 14 2.75 13.34 2.46
N GLN A 15 3.50 13.17 1.37
CA GLN A 15 4.17 11.92 1.02
C GLN A 15 5.64 11.97 1.45
N ASP A 16 5.86 12.13 2.77
CA ASP A 16 7.20 12.30 3.31
C ASP A 16 8.08 11.08 3.06
N LEU A 17 7.54 9.87 3.19
CA LEU A 17 8.24 8.59 3.01
C LEU A 17 9.58 8.55 3.78
N ALA A 18 9.66 9.30 4.85
CA ALA A 18 10.83 9.48 5.71
C ALA A 18 10.40 9.83 7.13
N PHE A 19 11.31 9.66 8.05
CA PHE A 19 11.13 10.14 9.42
C PHE A 19 11.36 11.65 9.50
N ALA A 20 10.60 12.31 10.34
CA ALA A 20 10.84 13.69 10.69
C ALA A 20 12.20 13.85 11.41
N PRO A 21 12.81 15.04 11.43
CA PRO A 21 14.06 15.28 12.13
C PRO A 21 14.02 14.92 13.62
N ASP A 22 12.85 15.01 14.26
CA ASP A 22 12.61 14.60 15.65
C ASP A 22 12.42 13.08 15.83
N GLY A 23 12.55 12.31 14.76
CA GLY A 23 12.43 10.85 14.75
C GLY A 23 11.02 10.30 14.67
N LYS A 24 10.00 11.15 14.58
CA LYS A 24 8.61 10.70 14.42
C LYS A 24 8.36 10.15 13.02
N SER A 25 7.57 9.07 12.96
CA SER A 25 7.19 8.41 11.71
C SER A 25 5.85 8.90 11.14
N HIS A 26 5.01 9.51 11.96
CA HIS A 26 3.65 9.95 11.62
C HIS A 26 3.27 11.21 12.38
N ALA A 27 2.22 11.87 11.93
CA ALA A 27 1.63 12.98 12.64
C ALA A 27 1.15 12.57 14.04
N THR A 28 1.03 13.55 14.94
CA THR A 28 0.62 13.34 16.32
C THR A 28 -0.73 12.60 16.40
N GLY A 29 -0.81 11.57 17.22
CA GLY A 29 -2.02 10.77 17.45
C GLY A 29 -2.07 9.42 16.71
N HIS A 30 -1.06 9.10 15.89
CA HIS A 30 -0.94 7.77 15.29
C HIS A 30 -0.01 6.86 16.11
N ALA A 31 -0.33 5.56 16.12
CA ALA A 31 0.55 4.55 16.72
C ALA A 31 1.84 4.44 15.90
N PHE A 32 2.97 4.46 16.59
CA PHE A 32 4.28 4.35 15.94
C PHE A 32 4.59 2.87 15.68
N ALA A 33 4.88 2.53 14.44
CA ALA A 33 5.60 1.31 14.14
C ALA A 33 7.09 1.60 14.35
N GLN A 34 7.74 0.93 15.29
CA GLN A 34 9.20 0.89 15.36
C GLN A 34 9.65 0.00 14.20
N ALA A 35 10.53 0.53 13.35
CA ALA A 35 11.22 -0.27 12.37
C ALA A 35 12.58 -0.67 12.94
N ASP A 36 12.90 -1.95 12.86
CA ASP A 36 14.18 -2.48 13.35
C ASP A 36 15.35 -2.12 12.43
N GLU A 37 15.05 -1.78 11.17
CA GLU A 37 16.04 -1.41 10.16
C GLU A 37 15.66 -0.10 9.46
N TYR A 38 16.67 0.76 9.29
CA TYR A 38 16.55 2.05 8.63
C TYR A 38 17.46 2.13 7.42
N LEU A 39 16.97 2.86 6.41
CA LEU A 39 17.73 3.25 5.23
C LEU A 39 17.90 4.76 5.20
N TYR A 40 18.89 5.24 4.48
CA TYR A 40 19.05 6.65 4.16
C TYR A 40 18.86 6.85 2.67
N VAL A 41 18.03 7.81 2.30
CA VAL A 41 17.72 8.15 0.92
C VAL A 41 17.86 9.66 0.73
N LYS A 42 18.01 10.08 -0.52
CA LYS A 42 18.13 11.49 -0.87
C LYS A 42 16.93 12.29 -0.34
N ALA A 43 17.23 13.43 0.29
CA ALA A 43 16.20 14.33 0.83
C ALA A 43 15.50 15.13 -0.28
N TYR A 44 14.28 15.59 0.01
CA TYR A 44 13.60 16.62 -0.78
C TYR A 44 14.52 17.80 -1.04
N GLY A 45 14.49 18.36 -2.24
CA GLY A 45 15.42 19.40 -2.68
C GLY A 45 16.74 18.84 -3.24
N GLY A 46 17.02 17.57 -3.03
CA GLY A 46 18.18 16.88 -3.56
C GLY A 46 19.49 17.07 -2.78
N GLU A 47 19.44 17.80 -1.67
CA GLU A 47 20.58 18.01 -0.79
C GLU A 47 20.43 17.21 0.51
N GLY A 48 21.48 16.46 0.90
CA GLY A 48 21.49 15.63 2.09
C GLY A 48 20.65 14.35 1.97
N GLU A 49 20.51 13.68 3.10
CA GLU A 49 19.81 12.40 3.22
C GLU A 49 18.80 12.43 4.36
N VAL A 50 17.73 11.66 4.21
CA VAL A 50 16.72 11.46 5.24
C VAL A 50 16.58 9.99 5.57
N ARG A 51 16.25 9.71 6.84
CA ARG A 51 16.03 8.35 7.33
C ARG A 51 14.67 7.86 6.89
N THR A 52 14.63 6.66 6.32
CA THR A 52 13.41 5.98 5.87
C THR A 52 13.40 4.51 6.30
N THR A 53 12.33 3.79 5.98
CA THR A 53 12.24 2.35 6.14
C THR A 53 12.29 1.67 4.78
N TYR A 54 12.63 0.38 4.77
CA TYR A 54 12.59 -0.44 3.55
C TYR A 54 11.21 -0.45 2.87
N VAL A 55 10.15 -0.41 3.65
CA VAL A 55 8.77 -0.37 3.12
C VAL A 55 8.48 0.96 2.44
N TRP A 56 8.87 2.08 3.07
CA TRP A 56 8.65 3.40 2.47
C TRP A 56 9.54 3.63 1.25
N ASP A 57 10.75 3.10 1.24
CA ASP A 57 11.61 3.15 0.07
C ASP A 57 11.01 2.34 -1.10
N LYS A 58 10.37 1.20 -0.84
CA LYS A 58 9.61 0.51 -1.88
C LYS A 58 8.46 1.34 -2.43
N PHE A 59 7.73 2.06 -1.57
CA PHE A 59 6.68 2.97 -2.05
C PHE A 59 7.26 4.12 -2.86
N ARG A 60 8.39 4.70 -2.44
CA ARG A 60 9.10 5.74 -3.19
C ARG A 60 9.47 5.24 -4.59
N ASN A 61 10.11 4.09 -4.68
CA ASN A 61 10.49 3.48 -5.96
C ASN A 61 9.26 3.19 -6.86
N GLN A 62 8.12 2.80 -6.26
CA GLN A 62 6.89 2.61 -7.03
C GLN A 62 6.33 3.94 -7.56
N PHE A 63 6.35 5.01 -6.74
CA PHE A 63 5.99 6.35 -7.22
C PHE A 63 6.86 6.78 -8.40
N GLU A 64 8.17 6.58 -8.33
CA GLU A 64 9.12 6.92 -9.40
C GLU A 64 8.82 6.16 -10.69
N ALA A 65 8.56 4.85 -10.60
CA ALA A 65 8.16 4.04 -11.75
C ALA A 65 6.83 4.50 -12.35
N ASP A 66 5.84 4.83 -11.53
CA ASP A 66 4.53 5.33 -11.96
C ASP A 66 4.65 6.72 -12.60
N ILE A 67 5.51 7.58 -12.08
CA ILE A 67 5.81 8.90 -12.66
C ILE A 67 6.48 8.75 -14.01
N GLU A 68 7.49 7.89 -14.13
CA GLU A 68 8.13 7.61 -15.42
C GLU A 68 7.13 7.11 -16.46
N GLN A 69 6.25 6.20 -16.06
CA GLN A 69 5.24 5.67 -16.97
C GLN A 69 4.19 6.73 -17.37
N SER A 70 3.76 7.57 -16.42
CA SER A 70 2.73 8.58 -16.65
C SER A 70 3.26 9.78 -17.42
N SER A 71 4.53 10.13 -17.27
CA SER A 71 5.18 11.21 -18.03
C SER A 71 5.18 10.94 -19.53
N LYS A 72 5.26 9.68 -19.95
CA LYS A 72 5.12 9.25 -21.36
C LYS A 72 3.72 9.53 -21.94
N LYS A 73 2.74 9.89 -21.09
CA LYS A 73 1.37 10.25 -21.46
C LYS A 73 1.05 11.73 -21.19
N ASP A 74 2.08 12.59 -21.17
CA ASP A 74 1.97 14.03 -20.87
C ASP A 74 1.36 14.33 -19.49
N VAL A 75 1.60 13.48 -18.50
CA VAL A 75 1.21 13.71 -17.11
C VAL A 75 2.41 14.25 -16.34
N THR A 76 2.23 15.41 -15.70
CA THR A 76 3.25 16.04 -14.85
C THR A 76 2.92 15.76 -13.38
N THR A 77 3.90 15.30 -12.63
CA THR A 77 3.76 15.08 -11.19
C THR A 77 4.58 16.11 -10.41
N TYR A 78 3.93 16.78 -9.47
CA TYR A 78 4.53 17.76 -8.55
C TYR A 78 4.65 17.11 -7.16
N ASN A 79 5.82 17.21 -6.55
CA ASN A 79 5.99 16.87 -5.14
C ASN A 79 5.96 18.16 -4.30
N CYS A 80 4.84 18.39 -3.66
CA CYS A 80 4.57 19.57 -2.82
C CYS A 80 4.64 19.26 -1.32
N THR A 81 5.29 18.17 -0.94
CA THR A 81 5.41 17.73 0.45
C THR A 81 6.28 18.69 1.27
N GLN A 82 7.24 19.37 0.63
CA GLN A 82 8.17 20.32 1.25
C GLN A 82 9.06 19.71 2.35
N GLY A 83 9.38 18.43 2.22
CA GLY A 83 10.22 17.67 3.15
C GLY A 83 10.25 16.20 2.79
N GLY A 84 10.84 15.37 3.65
CA GLY A 84 10.91 13.93 3.48
C GLY A 84 11.87 13.46 2.40
N ALA A 85 11.60 12.30 1.84
CA ALA A 85 12.41 11.68 0.79
C ALA A 85 12.13 12.31 -0.58
N ARG A 86 13.17 12.48 -1.37
CA ARG A 86 13.04 12.87 -2.76
C ARG A 86 12.34 11.77 -3.56
N ILE A 87 11.44 12.18 -4.45
CA ILE A 87 10.77 11.29 -5.40
C ILE A 87 11.22 11.70 -6.80
N GLU A 88 12.12 10.93 -7.40
CA GLU A 88 12.71 11.25 -8.70
C GLU A 88 11.64 11.29 -9.81
N GLY A 89 11.85 12.17 -10.79
CA GLY A 89 10.88 12.39 -11.88
C GLY A 89 9.75 13.35 -11.52
N SER A 90 9.55 13.70 -10.25
CA SER A 90 8.60 14.72 -9.84
C SER A 90 9.25 16.12 -9.82
N ILE A 91 8.42 17.15 -10.01
CA ILE A 91 8.82 18.55 -9.85
C ILE A 91 8.62 18.96 -8.40
N GLU A 92 9.71 19.18 -7.68
CA GLU A 92 9.67 19.63 -6.29
C GLU A 92 9.35 21.13 -6.25
N LYS A 93 8.23 21.49 -5.64
CA LYS A 93 7.74 22.88 -5.61
C LYS A 93 6.80 23.10 -4.43
N PRO A 94 6.81 24.28 -3.78
CA PRO A 94 5.84 24.61 -2.75
C PRO A 94 4.39 24.50 -3.24
N PHE A 95 3.51 23.96 -2.38
CA PHE A 95 2.11 23.73 -2.74
C PHE A 95 1.39 25.00 -3.20
N LEU A 96 1.60 26.12 -2.49
CA LEU A 96 0.96 27.38 -2.82
C LEU A 96 1.35 27.87 -4.23
N GLU A 97 2.63 27.79 -4.58
CA GLU A 97 3.11 28.17 -5.90
C GLU A 97 2.53 27.27 -6.99
N THR A 98 2.53 25.96 -6.75
CA THR A 98 1.95 24.98 -7.67
C THR A 98 0.47 25.27 -7.91
N MET A 99 -0.30 25.56 -6.85
CA MET A 99 -1.72 25.88 -6.97
C MET A 99 -1.96 27.20 -7.72
N GLN A 100 -1.16 28.22 -7.45
CA GLN A 100 -1.24 29.50 -8.16
C GLN A 100 -0.98 29.33 -9.65
N GLU A 101 0.01 28.52 -10.02
CA GLU A 101 0.34 28.23 -11.42
C GLU A 101 -0.76 27.42 -12.11
N LEU A 102 -1.18 26.31 -11.50
CA LEU A 102 -2.14 25.38 -12.11
C LEU A 102 -3.58 25.93 -12.15
N CYS A 103 -3.92 26.85 -11.25
CA CYS A 103 -5.27 27.38 -11.10
C CYS A 103 -5.44 28.83 -11.56
N LYS A 104 -4.38 29.51 -12.00
CA LYS A 104 -4.33 30.95 -12.32
C LYS A 104 -5.49 31.44 -13.20
N ASP A 105 -5.86 30.64 -14.21
CA ASP A 105 -6.89 31.00 -15.17
C ASP A 105 -8.16 30.16 -15.06
N LYS A 106 -8.27 29.37 -13.99
CA LYS A 106 -9.41 28.48 -13.84
C LYS A 106 -10.52 29.14 -13.05
N LYS A 107 -11.64 29.41 -13.72
CA LYS A 107 -12.87 29.79 -13.03
C LYS A 107 -13.31 28.66 -12.12
N GLN A 108 -13.71 29.02 -10.90
CA GLN A 108 -14.34 28.07 -9.98
C GLN A 108 -15.55 27.43 -10.67
N LYS A 109 -15.49 26.13 -10.89
CA LYS A 109 -16.64 25.39 -11.42
C LYS A 109 -17.64 25.20 -10.29
N ASN A 110 -18.86 25.65 -10.48
CA ASN A 110 -19.94 25.23 -9.61
C ASN A 110 -20.09 23.71 -9.76
N LEU A 111 -19.80 22.98 -8.68
CA LEU A 111 -20.06 21.55 -8.66
C LEU A 111 -21.56 21.33 -8.84
N PRO A 112 -21.97 20.35 -9.67
CA PRO A 112 -23.37 20.02 -9.82
C PRO A 112 -23.95 19.64 -8.46
N ASN A 113 -25.14 20.16 -8.16
CA ASN A 113 -25.84 19.81 -6.94
C ASN A 113 -26.24 18.32 -7.04
N ILE A 114 -25.57 17.47 -6.26
CA ILE A 114 -25.89 16.05 -6.24
C ILE A 114 -27.19 15.86 -5.51
N ALA A 115 -28.25 15.56 -6.26
CA ALA A 115 -29.56 15.31 -5.67
C ALA A 115 -29.46 14.11 -4.70
N PRO A 116 -30.10 14.18 -3.53
CA PRO A 116 -30.11 13.07 -2.58
C PRO A 116 -30.74 11.83 -3.22
N ILE A 117 -30.18 10.68 -2.90
CA ILE A 117 -30.69 9.39 -3.39
C ILE A 117 -32.11 9.21 -2.85
N LYS A 118 -33.06 8.90 -3.73
CA LYS A 118 -34.46 8.63 -3.32
C LYS A 118 -34.47 7.49 -2.29
N GLU A 119 -35.24 7.66 -1.22
CA GLU A 119 -35.31 6.74 -0.08
C GLU A 119 -35.52 5.26 -0.50
N LYS A 120 -36.41 5.01 -1.42
CA LYS A 120 -36.66 3.65 -1.94
C LYS A 120 -35.41 3.03 -2.57
N ARG A 121 -34.57 3.83 -3.25
CA ARG A 121 -33.32 3.38 -3.84
C ARG A 121 -32.24 3.18 -2.76
N ALA A 122 -32.14 4.13 -1.82
CA ALA A 122 -31.22 4.02 -0.69
C ALA A 122 -31.47 2.75 0.11
N ASN A 123 -32.73 2.45 0.45
CA ASN A 123 -33.11 1.24 1.19
C ASN A 123 -32.80 -0.04 0.41
N LYS A 124 -33.01 -0.04 -0.92
CA LYS A 124 -32.65 -1.18 -1.78
C LYS A 124 -31.13 -1.41 -1.83
N ASP A 125 -30.36 -0.33 -1.95
CA ASP A 125 -28.91 -0.42 -2.04
C ASP A 125 -28.30 -0.80 -0.67
N MET A 126 -28.87 -0.31 0.44
CA MET A 126 -28.51 -0.70 1.80
C MET A 126 -28.80 -2.19 2.04
N LEU A 127 -29.95 -2.70 1.60
CA LEU A 127 -30.28 -4.13 1.73
C LEU A 127 -29.30 -5.00 0.91
N LYS A 128 -28.89 -4.55 -0.27
CA LYS A 128 -27.86 -5.24 -1.05
C LYS A 128 -26.52 -5.26 -0.32
N ALA A 129 -26.07 -4.11 0.20
CA ALA A 129 -24.85 -4.02 0.97
C ALA A 129 -24.89 -4.93 2.20
N TYR A 130 -25.97 -4.94 2.93
CA TYR A 130 -26.19 -5.84 4.08
C TYR A 130 -26.05 -7.31 3.69
N LYS A 131 -26.72 -7.74 2.60
CA LYS A 131 -26.60 -9.13 2.12
C LYS A 131 -25.17 -9.50 1.73
N VAL A 132 -24.42 -8.59 1.12
CA VAL A 132 -23.01 -8.79 0.79
C VAL A 132 -22.16 -8.91 2.05
N LEU A 133 -22.40 -8.08 3.05
CA LEU A 133 -21.69 -8.15 4.34
C LEU A 133 -21.95 -9.45 5.07
N VAL A 134 -23.22 -9.88 5.17
CA VAL A 134 -23.58 -11.17 5.79
C VAL A 134 -22.91 -12.33 5.08
N LYS A 135 -22.90 -12.32 3.74
CA LYS A 135 -22.20 -13.33 2.95
C LYS A 135 -20.67 -13.32 3.20
N LYS A 136 -20.06 -12.13 3.30
CA LYS A 136 -18.62 -12.01 3.61
C LYS A 136 -18.29 -12.53 5.00
N LEU A 137 -19.11 -12.22 6.01
CA LEU A 137 -18.95 -12.75 7.36
C LEU A 137 -19.04 -14.28 7.41
N SER A 138 -19.95 -14.89 6.63
CA SER A 138 -20.00 -16.35 6.55
C SER A 138 -18.73 -16.95 5.91
N PHE A 139 -18.15 -16.27 4.90
CA PHE A 139 -16.88 -16.68 4.32
C PHE A 139 -15.70 -16.49 5.28
N GLU A 140 -15.71 -15.45 6.11
CA GLU A 140 -14.67 -15.24 7.10
C GLU A 140 -14.58 -16.40 8.10
N ASN A 141 -15.72 -16.84 8.63
CA ASN A 141 -15.78 -17.99 9.52
C ASN A 141 -15.30 -19.27 8.85
N GLU A 142 -15.69 -19.51 7.61
CA GLU A 142 -15.22 -20.66 6.83
C GLU A 142 -13.71 -20.58 6.53
N ALA A 143 -13.21 -19.40 6.14
CA ALA A 143 -11.78 -19.19 5.91
C ALA A 143 -10.97 -19.42 7.18
N LYS A 144 -11.44 -18.92 8.32
CA LYS A 144 -10.81 -19.13 9.63
C LYS A 144 -10.73 -20.63 9.95
N ARG A 145 -11.82 -21.36 9.77
CA ARG A 145 -11.85 -22.82 9.98
C ARG A 145 -10.83 -23.53 9.08
N ILE A 146 -10.80 -23.21 7.78
CA ILE A 146 -9.86 -23.82 6.82
C ILE A 146 -8.41 -23.52 7.19
N ILE A 147 -8.13 -22.28 7.60
CA ILE A 147 -6.79 -21.86 8.04
C ILE A 147 -6.39 -22.67 9.29
N GLU A 148 -7.22 -22.70 10.32
CA GLU A 148 -6.95 -23.40 11.56
C GLU A 148 -6.70 -24.91 11.31
N GLU A 149 -7.56 -25.56 10.56
CA GLU A 149 -7.40 -26.98 10.18
C GLU A 149 -6.11 -27.21 9.38
N THR A 150 -5.77 -26.29 8.46
CA THR A 150 -4.56 -26.39 7.66
C THR A 150 -3.31 -26.24 8.54
N PHE A 151 -3.30 -25.28 9.47
CA PHE A 151 -2.21 -25.11 10.42
C PHE A 151 -2.01 -26.34 11.31
N LEU A 152 -3.09 -26.87 11.89
CA LEU A 152 -3.05 -28.08 12.71
C LEU A 152 -2.49 -29.30 11.96
N GLU A 153 -2.73 -29.38 10.66
CA GLU A 153 -2.20 -30.47 9.82
C GLU A 153 -0.73 -30.23 9.41
N VAL A 154 -0.36 -28.99 9.08
CA VAL A 154 0.91 -28.66 8.41
C VAL A 154 2.03 -28.43 9.40
N VAL A 155 1.79 -27.72 10.51
CA VAL A 155 2.84 -27.36 11.47
C VAL A 155 3.59 -28.56 12.02
N PRO A 156 2.95 -29.63 12.51
CA PRO A 156 3.68 -30.81 13.02
C PRO A 156 4.56 -31.49 11.96
N LYS A 157 4.15 -31.43 10.69
CA LYS A 157 4.94 -32.01 9.59
C LYS A 157 6.18 -31.18 9.26
N ILE A 158 6.06 -29.85 9.37
CA ILE A 158 7.19 -28.93 9.20
C ILE A 158 8.18 -29.13 10.35
N ASP A 159 7.70 -29.25 11.58
CA ASP A 159 8.54 -29.47 12.76
C ASP A 159 9.29 -30.82 12.67
N GLU A 160 8.62 -31.89 12.20
CA GLU A 160 9.25 -33.19 11.94
C GLU A 160 10.40 -33.05 10.93
N ILE A 161 10.14 -32.37 9.81
CA ILE A 161 11.13 -32.19 8.75
C ILE A 161 12.29 -31.30 9.21
N SER A 162 12.02 -30.26 10.00
CA SER A 162 13.04 -29.39 10.56
C SER A 162 13.98 -30.14 11.49
N LYS A 163 13.46 -30.98 12.37
CA LYS A 163 14.25 -31.86 13.23
C LYS A 163 15.14 -32.82 12.41
N LEU A 164 14.57 -33.46 11.38
CA LEU A 164 15.33 -34.35 10.50
C LEU A 164 16.45 -33.62 9.74
N ARG A 165 16.21 -32.36 9.35
CA ARG A 165 17.23 -31.54 8.73
C ARG A 165 18.38 -31.26 9.70
N ASP A 166 18.06 -30.85 10.92
CA ASP A 166 19.03 -30.47 11.94
C ASP A 166 19.86 -31.71 12.40
N GLU A 167 19.28 -32.92 12.33
CA GLU A 167 19.95 -34.18 12.57
C GLU A 167 20.73 -34.72 11.35
N GLY A 168 20.73 -34.01 10.21
CA GLY A 168 21.38 -34.48 8.98
C GLY A 168 20.73 -35.73 8.31
N LYS A 169 19.50 -36.06 8.69
CA LYS A 169 18.76 -37.23 8.22
C LYS A 169 17.76 -36.96 7.10
N LEU A 170 17.83 -35.77 6.47
CA LEU A 170 16.94 -35.39 5.37
C LEU A 170 17.18 -36.32 4.16
N SER A 171 16.12 -36.89 3.62
CA SER A 171 16.15 -37.74 2.44
C SER A 171 15.18 -37.24 1.36
N GLU A 172 15.32 -37.74 0.14
CA GLU A 172 14.45 -37.42 -1.00
C GLU A 172 12.96 -37.65 -0.69
N LYS A 173 12.65 -38.67 0.12
CA LYS A 173 11.29 -38.98 0.59
C LYS A 173 10.69 -37.79 1.40
N HIS A 174 11.50 -37.10 2.15
CA HIS A 174 11.05 -35.92 2.91
C HIS A 174 10.77 -34.73 2.00
N PHE A 175 11.49 -34.63 0.89
CA PHE A 175 11.20 -33.60 -0.14
C PHE A 175 9.80 -33.76 -0.73
N HIS A 176 9.39 -34.99 -1.01
CA HIS A 176 8.02 -35.26 -1.46
C HIS A 176 6.95 -34.88 -0.42
N LYS A 177 7.25 -35.02 0.88
CA LYS A 177 6.35 -34.55 1.94
C LYS A 177 6.22 -33.00 1.89
N LEU A 178 7.33 -32.27 1.70
CA LEU A 178 7.30 -30.80 1.56
C LEU A 178 6.44 -30.33 0.37
N VAL A 179 6.56 -30.98 -0.77
CA VAL A 179 5.72 -30.68 -1.94
C VAL A 179 4.23 -30.88 -1.64
N LYS A 180 3.88 -31.96 -0.93
CA LYS A 180 2.48 -32.20 -0.51
C LYS A 180 1.97 -31.11 0.45
N ILE A 181 2.82 -30.66 1.38
CA ILE A 181 2.51 -29.57 2.31
C ILE A 181 2.27 -28.26 1.53
N SER A 182 3.17 -27.90 0.61
CA SER A 182 3.00 -26.73 -0.26
C SER A 182 1.68 -26.77 -1.01
N ASN A 183 1.37 -27.88 -1.66
CA ASN A 183 0.12 -28.06 -2.38
C ASN A 183 -1.12 -28.00 -1.46
N ARG A 184 -1.01 -28.37 -0.20
CA ARG A 184 -2.10 -28.26 0.78
C ARG A 184 -2.34 -26.79 1.18
N ILE A 185 -1.27 -26.04 1.38
CA ILE A 185 -1.34 -24.61 1.69
C ILE A 185 -1.94 -23.84 0.50
N ASP A 186 -1.54 -24.16 -0.72
CA ASP A 186 -2.05 -23.49 -1.92
C ASP A 186 -3.54 -23.74 -2.16
N LYS A 187 -4.04 -24.91 -1.76
CA LYS A 187 -5.49 -25.22 -1.81
C LYS A 187 -6.30 -24.49 -0.74
N ALA A 188 -5.66 -23.99 0.31
CA ALA A 188 -6.32 -23.26 1.39
C ALA A 188 -6.38 -21.74 1.15
N LYS A 189 -5.69 -21.23 0.12
CA LYS A 189 -5.77 -19.84 -0.38
C LYS A 189 -7.06 -19.60 -1.16
#